data_6ba5f99a8001213cbb668de295da8aea
#
_entry.id   6ba5f99a8001213cbb668de295da8aea
#
_cell.length_a   1.000
_cell.length_b   1.000
_cell.length_c   1.000
_cell.angle_alpha   90.00
_cell.angle_beta   90.00
_cell.angle_gamma   90.00
#
_symmetry.space_group_name_H-M   'P 1'
#
loop_
_entity.id
_entity.type
_entity.pdbx_description
1 polymer ?
#
loop_
_entity_poly.entity_id
_entity_poly.type
_entity_poly.pdbx_seq_one_letter_code
_entity_poly.pdbx_strand_id
1 'polypeptide(L)'
;MATVVLILIAALLLIQPAAGAGSAETLANVRKAGAVTAVLFAAGVAFLVVLRTRPKATTAFALGCVFWMPALLREKVRHFLKSFLQGLGALRSAEQVVTIFALSIVHWMVQVAFFYLMGQCFPELSLTFPGAMLVFSLVALSVAAVPLPGYLGVYQAGIAAAGLILSLPPAQRVSYEWLTWAMNVPPVIVVGFVCLWWEGLSLGQLRKTASREA
;
A
#
# COMPACT_ATOMS: atom_id res chain seq x y z
N MET A 1 2.65 -1.45 4.19
CA MET A 1 2.65 -0.16 3.47
C MET A 1 4.05 0.25 2.99
N ALA A 2 5.10 0.18 3.81
CA ALA A 2 6.45 0.54 3.38
C ALA A 2 6.93 -0.19 2.11
N THR A 3 6.69 -1.50 2.03
CA THR A 3 7.04 -2.33 0.86
C THR A 3 6.25 -1.96 -0.40
N VAL A 4 4.98 -1.56 -0.27
CA VAL A 4 4.17 -1.07 -1.40
C VAL A 4 4.76 0.22 -1.98
N VAL A 5 5.19 1.13 -1.12
CA VAL A 5 5.85 2.37 -1.55
C VAL A 5 7.17 2.08 -2.27
N LEU A 6 7.96 1.12 -1.79
CA LEU A 6 9.19 0.68 -2.47
C LEU A 6 8.89 0.09 -3.85
N ILE A 7 7.84 -0.72 -3.98
CA ILE A 7 7.40 -1.28 -5.26
C ILE A 7 6.97 -0.16 -6.20
N LEU A 8 6.22 0.82 -5.70
CA LEU A 8 5.83 2.00 -6.49
C LEU A 8 7.05 2.76 -7.00
N ILE A 9 8.02 3.02 -6.12
CA ILE A 9 9.27 3.69 -6.51
C ILE A 9 10.00 2.89 -7.59
N ALA A 10 10.16 1.57 -7.40
CA ALA A 10 10.79 0.70 -8.37
C ALA A 10 10.01 0.70 -9.71
N ALA A 11 8.67 0.65 -9.67
CA ALA A 11 7.84 0.74 -10.86
C ALA A 11 8.10 2.04 -11.63
N LEU A 12 8.03 3.18 -10.94
CA LEU A 12 8.23 4.51 -11.55
C LEU A 12 9.64 4.71 -12.15
N LEU A 13 10.66 4.04 -11.59
CA LEU A 13 12.03 4.08 -12.11
C LEU A 13 12.23 3.13 -13.28
N LEU A 14 11.55 1.99 -13.31
CA LEU A 14 11.72 0.92 -14.31
C LEU A 14 10.77 1.07 -15.51
N ILE A 15 9.71 1.87 -15.41
CA ILE A 15 8.79 2.11 -16.51
C ILE A 15 9.54 2.80 -17.65
N GLN A 16 9.57 2.10 -18.81
CA GLN A 16 10.00 2.69 -20.07
C GLN A 16 8.77 3.21 -20.82
N PRO A 17 8.85 4.38 -21.48
CA PRO A 17 7.74 4.86 -22.27
C PRO A 17 7.45 3.88 -23.39
N ALA A 18 6.20 3.47 -23.55
CA ALA A 18 5.77 2.84 -24.80
C ALA A 18 6.03 3.85 -25.94
N ALA A 19 6.63 3.37 -27.02
CA ALA A 19 6.90 4.19 -28.18
C ALA A 19 5.56 4.80 -28.70
N GLY A 20 5.40 6.12 -28.52
CA GLY A 20 4.19 6.85 -28.92
C GLY A 20 3.23 7.31 -27.82
N ALA A 21 3.44 6.90 -26.57
CA ALA A 21 2.58 7.29 -25.47
C ALA A 21 3.29 8.30 -24.53
N GLY A 22 2.78 9.51 -24.53
CA GLY A 22 3.16 10.54 -23.59
C GLY A 22 4.34 11.41 -24.03
N SER A 23 4.21 12.72 -23.84
CA SER A 23 5.31 13.65 -24.04
C SER A 23 6.46 13.31 -23.08
N ALA A 24 7.71 13.62 -23.47
CA ALA A 24 8.90 13.52 -22.63
C ALA A 24 8.69 14.21 -21.26
N GLU A 25 7.81 15.18 -21.22
CA GLU A 25 7.38 15.93 -20.06
C GLU A 25 6.57 15.06 -19.05
N THR A 26 5.66 14.22 -19.53
CA THR A 26 4.88 13.31 -18.65
C THR A 26 5.81 12.33 -17.95
N LEU A 27 6.77 11.76 -18.66
CA LEU A 27 7.81 10.90 -18.09
C LEU A 27 8.72 11.60 -17.08
N ALA A 28 9.12 12.83 -17.37
CA ALA A 28 9.91 13.63 -16.45
C ALA A 28 9.11 13.89 -15.15
N ASN A 29 7.81 14.16 -15.27
CA ASN A 29 6.93 14.39 -14.13
C ASN A 29 6.71 13.09 -13.31
N VAL A 30 6.51 11.94 -13.96
CA VAL A 30 6.39 10.63 -13.29
C VAL A 30 7.69 10.28 -12.55
N ARG A 31 8.85 10.48 -13.17
CA ARG A 31 10.16 10.25 -12.51
C ARG A 31 10.41 11.23 -11.36
N LYS A 32 10.05 12.50 -11.51
CA LYS A 32 10.11 13.48 -10.40
C LYS A 32 9.21 13.05 -9.23
N ALA A 33 7.98 12.63 -9.51
CA ALA A 33 7.07 12.11 -8.49
C ALA A 33 7.65 10.88 -7.79
N GLY A 34 8.25 9.94 -8.54
CA GLY A 34 8.94 8.79 -8.01
C GLY A 34 10.13 9.16 -7.10
N ALA A 35 10.95 10.11 -7.53
CA ALA A 35 12.09 10.59 -6.75
C ALA A 35 11.64 11.29 -5.45
N VAL A 36 10.63 12.15 -5.52
CA VAL A 36 10.05 12.81 -4.34
C VAL A 36 9.50 11.78 -3.36
N THR A 37 8.75 10.79 -3.86
CA THR A 37 8.22 9.70 -3.04
C THR A 37 9.35 8.88 -2.40
N ALA A 38 10.44 8.61 -3.13
CA ALA A 38 11.61 7.91 -2.62
C ALA A 38 12.29 8.69 -1.48
N VAL A 39 12.47 9.99 -1.65
CA VAL A 39 13.08 10.87 -0.64
C VAL A 39 12.19 10.94 0.62
N LEU A 40 10.88 11.12 0.46
CA LEU A 40 9.94 11.13 1.59
C LEU A 40 9.93 9.78 2.32
N PHE A 41 9.98 8.68 1.58
CA PHE A 41 10.04 7.35 2.17
C PHE A 41 11.36 7.12 2.93
N ALA A 42 12.51 7.48 2.34
CA ALA A 42 13.81 7.37 2.98
C ALA A 42 13.87 8.23 4.25
N ALA A 43 13.33 9.45 4.21
CA ALA A 43 13.21 10.32 5.38
C ALA A 43 12.32 9.68 6.47
N GLY A 44 11.19 9.07 6.11
CA GLY A 44 10.34 8.34 7.03
C GLY A 44 11.04 7.15 7.69
N VAL A 45 11.76 6.34 6.92
CA VAL A 45 12.56 5.22 7.44
C VAL A 45 13.67 5.72 8.36
N ALA A 46 14.41 6.75 7.94
CA ALA A 46 15.45 7.37 8.79
C ALA A 46 14.86 7.89 10.10
N PHE A 47 13.70 8.54 10.04
CA PHE A 47 12.98 9.00 11.24
C PHE A 47 12.62 7.83 12.17
N LEU A 48 12.14 6.70 11.64
CA LEU A 48 11.82 5.51 12.43
C LEU A 48 13.07 4.89 13.09
N VAL A 49 14.19 4.85 12.36
CA VAL A 49 15.48 4.37 12.90
C VAL A 49 15.96 5.28 14.03
N VAL A 50 15.88 6.59 13.84
CA VAL A 50 16.26 7.58 14.88
C VAL A 50 15.31 7.49 16.08
N LEU A 51 14.00 7.29 15.84
CA LEU A 51 13.01 7.11 16.91
C LEU A 51 13.32 5.86 17.77
N ARG A 52 13.81 4.79 17.15
CA ARG A 52 14.23 3.56 17.85
C ARG A 52 15.53 3.73 18.61
N THR A 53 16.52 4.42 18.03
CA THR A 53 17.87 4.56 18.62
C THR A 53 17.93 5.64 19.69
N ARG A 54 17.12 6.70 19.57
CA ARG A 54 17.09 7.85 20.51
C ARG A 54 15.65 8.25 20.86
N PRO A 55 14.89 7.40 21.57
CA PRO A 55 13.46 7.62 21.80
C PRO A 55 13.16 8.94 22.54
N LYS A 56 14.01 9.33 23.52
CA LYS A 56 13.82 10.57 24.29
C LYS A 56 14.04 11.82 23.44
N ALA A 57 15.06 11.85 22.59
CA ALA A 57 15.35 12.99 21.73
C ALA A 57 14.30 13.15 20.64
N THR A 58 13.87 12.03 20.03
CA THR A 58 12.91 12.04 18.91
C THR A 58 11.50 12.37 19.38
N THR A 59 11.09 11.91 20.58
CA THR A 59 9.80 12.32 21.17
C THR A 59 9.79 13.80 21.54
N ALA A 60 10.91 14.34 22.04
CA ALA A 60 11.04 15.76 22.31
C ALA A 60 10.99 16.59 21.03
N PHE A 61 11.67 16.15 19.95
CA PHE A 61 11.62 16.80 18.64
C PHE A 61 10.23 16.75 18.02
N ALA A 62 9.59 15.56 18.00
CA ALA A 62 8.24 15.41 17.46
C ALA A 62 7.21 16.27 18.23
N LEU A 63 7.33 16.35 19.56
CA LEU A 63 6.48 17.22 20.37
C LEU A 63 6.80 18.71 20.17
N GLY A 64 8.06 19.05 19.86
CA GLY A 64 8.49 20.40 19.48
C GLY A 64 7.89 20.85 18.15
N CYS A 65 7.84 19.96 17.15
CA CYS A 65 7.19 20.24 15.86
C CYS A 65 5.67 20.41 15.99
N VAL A 66 5.05 19.79 16.99
CA VAL A 66 3.60 19.85 17.27
C VAL A 66 3.26 20.98 18.28
N PHE A 67 4.24 21.81 18.64
CA PHE A 67 4.06 22.89 19.63
C PHE A 67 2.96 23.90 19.22
N TRP A 68 2.76 24.09 17.92
CA TRP A 68 1.74 24.99 17.38
C TRP A 68 0.33 24.38 17.32
N MET A 69 0.16 23.10 17.65
CA MET A 69 -1.14 22.42 17.59
C MET A 69 -1.90 22.50 18.92
N PRO A 70 -3.25 22.45 18.91
CA PRO A 70 -4.09 22.40 20.10
C PRO A 70 -3.71 21.25 21.04
N ALA A 71 -3.85 21.46 22.34
CA ALA A 71 -3.45 20.50 23.38
C ALA A 71 -4.02 19.09 23.18
N LEU A 72 -5.26 18.98 22.67
CA LEU A 72 -5.93 17.71 22.35
C LEU A 72 -5.20 16.89 21.27
N LEU A 73 -4.70 17.54 20.22
CA LEU A 73 -3.93 16.87 19.17
C LEU A 73 -2.54 16.43 19.67
N ARG A 74 -1.93 17.25 20.48
CA ARG A 74 -0.61 16.97 21.10
C ARG A 74 -0.67 15.72 21.99
N GLU A 75 -1.76 15.53 22.73
CA GLU A 75 -1.96 14.35 23.58
C GLU A 75 -2.22 13.09 22.74
N LYS A 76 -3.01 13.20 21.65
CA LYS A 76 -3.21 12.11 20.69
C LYS A 76 -1.90 11.68 20.01
N VAL A 77 -1.08 12.64 19.58
CA VAL A 77 0.24 12.35 18.98
C VAL A 77 1.17 11.69 20.01
N ARG A 78 1.18 12.17 21.25
CA ARG A 78 1.97 11.56 22.34
C ARG A 78 1.55 10.12 22.63
N HIS A 79 0.24 9.88 22.71
CA HIS A 79 -0.30 8.53 22.93
C HIS A 79 0.02 7.61 21.76
N PHE A 80 -0.16 8.08 20.53
CA PHE A 80 0.20 7.34 19.32
C PHE A 80 1.69 7.00 19.28
N LEU A 81 2.59 7.96 19.52
CA LEU A 81 4.04 7.70 19.58
C LEU A 81 4.40 6.67 20.67
N LYS A 82 3.77 6.77 21.84
CA LYS A 82 4.02 5.82 22.94
C LYS A 82 3.57 4.41 22.59
N SER A 83 2.36 4.25 22.04
CA SER A 83 1.82 2.97 21.58
C SER A 83 2.63 2.39 20.43
N PHE A 84 3.09 3.24 19.51
CA PHE A 84 3.93 2.86 18.39
C PHE A 84 5.32 2.37 18.87
N LEU A 85 5.95 3.06 19.80
CA LEU A 85 7.22 2.65 20.43
C LEU A 85 7.07 1.33 21.19
N GLN A 86 5.95 1.10 21.86
CA GLN A 86 5.66 -0.18 22.51
C GLN A 86 5.51 -1.31 21.49
N GLY A 87 4.84 -1.06 20.34
CA GLY A 87 4.75 -1.99 19.24
C GLY A 87 6.12 -2.32 18.62
N LEU A 88 6.98 -1.31 18.43
CA LEU A 88 8.36 -1.51 17.97
C LEU A 88 9.22 -2.30 18.99
N GLY A 89 8.91 -2.20 20.27
CA GLY A 89 9.56 -2.98 21.34
C GLY A 89 9.26 -4.48 21.28
N ALA A 90 8.17 -4.90 20.60
CA ALA A 90 7.84 -6.30 20.34
C ALA A 90 8.81 -6.96 19.32
N LEU A 91 9.44 -6.17 18.47
CA LEU A 91 10.47 -6.62 17.53
C LEU A 91 11.83 -6.75 18.27
N ARG A 92 12.03 -7.88 18.92
CA ARG A 92 13.16 -8.09 19.84
C ARG A 92 14.52 -8.29 19.16
N SER A 93 14.54 -8.75 17.89
CA SER A 93 15.80 -9.02 17.18
C SER A 93 15.80 -8.41 15.77
N ALA A 94 17.00 -8.05 15.28
CA ALA A 94 17.20 -7.61 13.90
C ALA A 94 16.79 -8.71 12.90
N GLU A 95 17.00 -9.97 13.25
CA GLU A 95 16.62 -11.13 12.45
C GLU A 95 15.10 -11.18 12.22
N GLN A 96 14.29 -10.98 13.25
CA GLN A 96 12.83 -10.90 13.11
C GLN A 96 12.40 -9.79 12.16
N VAL A 97 13.03 -8.62 12.25
CA VAL A 97 12.73 -7.49 11.36
C VAL A 97 13.06 -7.86 9.92
N VAL A 98 14.23 -8.44 9.66
CA VAL A 98 14.66 -8.88 8.32
C VAL A 98 13.72 -9.96 7.78
N THR A 99 13.35 -10.94 8.59
CA THR A 99 12.43 -12.00 8.18
C THR A 99 11.05 -11.47 7.82
N ILE A 100 10.47 -10.60 8.65
CA ILE A 100 9.16 -9.97 8.38
C ILE A 100 9.24 -9.13 7.09
N PHE A 101 10.33 -8.39 6.89
CA PHE A 101 10.51 -7.57 5.70
C PHE A 101 10.67 -8.43 4.44
N ALA A 102 11.46 -9.51 4.51
CA ALA A 102 11.63 -10.46 3.41
C ALA A 102 10.30 -11.14 3.03
N LEU A 103 9.56 -11.65 4.03
CA LEU A 103 8.24 -12.23 3.80
C LEU A 103 7.24 -11.22 3.22
N SER A 104 7.30 -9.96 3.65
CA SER A 104 6.48 -8.88 3.08
C SER A 104 6.82 -8.63 1.61
N ILE A 105 8.09 -8.63 1.23
CA ILE A 105 8.51 -8.49 -0.17
C ILE A 105 7.97 -9.65 -1.00
N VAL A 106 8.16 -10.90 -0.53
CA VAL A 106 7.65 -12.09 -1.23
C VAL A 106 6.14 -12.00 -1.42
N HIS A 107 5.40 -11.68 -0.35
CA HIS A 107 3.95 -11.54 -0.42
C HIS A 107 3.52 -10.52 -1.48
N TRP A 108 4.12 -9.34 -1.49
CA TRP A 108 3.76 -8.29 -2.44
C TRP A 108 4.22 -8.59 -3.86
N MET A 109 5.33 -9.33 -4.03
CA MET A 109 5.76 -9.80 -5.36
C MET A 109 4.78 -10.82 -5.94
N VAL A 110 4.19 -11.69 -5.12
CA VAL A 110 3.11 -12.59 -5.55
C VAL A 110 1.89 -11.78 -6.04
N GLN A 111 1.55 -10.69 -5.34
CA GLN A 111 0.46 -9.81 -5.78
C GLN A 111 0.79 -9.10 -7.11
N VAL A 112 2.01 -8.60 -7.27
CA VAL A 112 2.46 -8.02 -8.55
C VAL A 112 2.39 -9.06 -9.68
N ALA A 113 2.86 -10.29 -9.41
CA ALA A 113 2.80 -11.39 -10.39
C ALA A 113 1.34 -11.72 -10.77
N PHE A 114 0.41 -11.67 -9.82
CA PHE A 114 -1.01 -11.83 -10.09
C PHE A 114 -1.52 -10.76 -11.10
N PHE A 115 -1.25 -9.48 -10.85
CA PHE A 115 -1.63 -8.41 -11.78
C PHE A 115 -0.98 -8.56 -13.15
N TYR A 116 0.29 -8.97 -13.19
CA TYR A 116 1.00 -9.24 -14.43
C TYR A 116 0.37 -10.38 -15.23
N LEU A 117 0.12 -11.54 -14.59
CA LEU A 117 -0.47 -12.71 -15.22
C LEU A 117 -1.90 -12.43 -15.73
N MET A 118 -2.70 -11.72 -14.93
CA MET A 118 -4.02 -11.28 -15.38
C MET A 118 -3.94 -10.35 -16.60
N GLY A 119 -2.91 -9.50 -16.67
CA GLY A 119 -2.64 -8.64 -17.83
C GLY A 119 -2.34 -9.44 -19.11
N GLN A 120 -1.69 -10.60 -18.99
CA GLN A 120 -1.42 -11.47 -20.14
C GLN A 120 -2.69 -12.10 -20.77
N CYS A 121 -3.79 -12.13 -20.02
CA CYS A 121 -5.10 -12.54 -20.57
C CYS A 121 -5.65 -11.51 -21.57
N PHE A 122 -5.08 -10.33 -21.63
CA PHE A 122 -5.45 -9.24 -22.53
C PHE A 122 -4.23 -8.79 -23.34
N PRO A 123 -3.89 -9.49 -24.45
CA PRO A 123 -2.66 -9.20 -25.20
C PRO A 123 -2.54 -7.73 -25.66
N GLU A 124 -3.67 -7.09 -25.94
CA GLU A 124 -3.74 -5.70 -26.36
C GLU A 124 -3.32 -4.69 -25.28
N LEU A 125 -3.36 -5.08 -23.98
CA LEU A 125 -2.85 -4.24 -22.90
C LEU A 125 -1.33 -4.12 -22.91
N SER A 126 -0.62 -5.09 -23.53
CA SER A 126 0.85 -5.14 -23.58
C SER A 126 1.50 -4.83 -22.24
N LEU A 127 0.87 -5.31 -21.14
CA LEU A 127 1.26 -4.97 -19.78
C LEU A 127 2.61 -5.60 -19.44
N THR A 128 3.61 -4.75 -19.21
CA THR A 128 4.94 -5.18 -18.76
C THR A 128 4.97 -5.43 -17.25
N PHE A 129 5.98 -6.15 -16.76
CA PHE A 129 6.12 -6.39 -15.32
C PHE A 129 6.24 -5.08 -14.50
N PRO A 130 7.06 -4.06 -14.90
CA PRO A 130 7.03 -2.75 -14.24
C PRO A 130 5.66 -2.06 -14.31
N GLY A 131 4.93 -2.22 -15.41
CA GLY A 131 3.54 -1.73 -15.53
C GLY A 131 2.62 -2.39 -14.51
N ALA A 132 2.73 -3.70 -14.30
CA ALA A 132 1.98 -4.43 -13.28
C ALA A 132 2.34 -3.98 -11.85
N MET A 133 3.60 -3.67 -11.58
CA MET A 133 4.04 -3.06 -10.32
C MET A 133 3.35 -1.71 -10.06
N LEU A 134 3.23 -0.88 -11.10
CA LEU A 134 2.52 0.40 -11.00
C LEU A 134 1.03 0.19 -10.72
N VAL A 135 0.37 -0.69 -11.50
CA VAL A 135 -1.05 -1.04 -11.30
C VAL A 135 -1.28 -1.49 -9.87
N PHE A 136 -0.54 -2.49 -9.39
CA PHE A 136 -0.63 -3.00 -8.04
C PHE A 136 -0.46 -1.87 -6.99
N SER A 137 0.56 -1.03 -7.15
CA SER A 137 0.87 0.03 -6.18
C SER A 137 -0.25 1.06 -6.09
N LEU A 138 -0.82 1.48 -7.23
CA LEU A 138 -1.92 2.44 -7.25
C LEU A 138 -3.21 1.85 -6.70
N VAL A 139 -3.50 0.57 -6.99
CA VAL A 139 -4.63 -0.14 -6.37
C VAL A 139 -4.45 -0.22 -4.85
N ALA A 140 -3.28 -0.63 -4.38
CA ALA A 140 -3.01 -0.74 -2.94
C ALA A 140 -3.11 0.62 -2.22
N LEU A 141 -2.63 1.70 -2.85
CA LEU A 141 -2.76 3.06 -2.31
C LEU A 141 -4.22 3.54 -2.30
N SER A 142 -4.98 3.29 -3.37
CA SER A 142 -6.39 3.68 -3.46
C SER A 142 -7.23 2.98 -2.39
N VAL A 143 -7.05 1.67 -2.23
CA VAL A 143 -7.72 0.85 -1.20
C VAL A 143 -7.35 1.30 0.21
N ALA A 144 -6.10 1.68 0.44
CA ALA A 144 -5.64 2.16 1.74
C ALA A 144 -6.17 3.56 2.07
N ALA A 145 -6.33 4.43 1.05
CA ALA A 145 -6.84 5.79 1.23
C ALA A 145 -8.34 5.80 1.55
N VAL A 146 -9.12 4.94 0.91
CA VAL A 146 -10.58 4.89 1.05
C VAL A 146 -11.03 3.44 1.26
N PRO A 147 -11.13 2.97 2.51
CA PRO A 147 -11.52 1.60 2.83
C PRO A 147 -13.03 1.38 2.64
N LEU A 148 -13.44 1.05 1.41
CA LEU A 148 -14.82 0.70 1.10
C LEU A 148 -15.05 -0.82 1.23
N PRO A 149 -16.27 -1.27 1.62
CA PRO A 149 -16.61 -2.68 1.66
C PRO A 149 -16.45 -3.33 0.29
N GLY A 150 -15.70 -4.43 0.21
CA GLY A 150 -15.41 -5.13 -1.04
C GLY A 150 -14.54 -4.34 -2.03
N TYR A 151 -14.02 -3.18 -1.64
CA TYR A 151 -13.14 -2.30 -2.43
C TYR A 151 -13.72 -1.86 -3.78
N LEU A 152 -15.06 -1.98 -3.97
CA LEU A 152 -15.75 -1.59 -5.20
C LEU A 152 -15.54 -0.09 -5.48
N GLY A 153 -15.22 0.21 -6.72
CA GLY A 153 -14.92 1.57 -7.18
C GLY A 153 -13.48 2.00 -6.93
N VAL A 154 -12.97 1.89 -5.70
CA VAL A 154 -11.57 2.29 -5.39
C VAL A 154 -10.52 1.38 -6.01
N TYR A 155 -10.83 0.07 -6.13
CA TYR A 155 -9.96 -0.88 -6.82
C TYR A 155 -9.84 -0.52 -8.31
N GLN A 156 -10.98 -0.29 -8.96
CA GLN A 156 -11.07 0.13 -10.35
C GLN A 156 -10.41 1.50 -10.57
N ALA A 157 -10.61 2.46 -9.66
CA ALA A 157 -9.98 3.77 -9.74
C ALA A 157 -8.44 3.68 -9.71
N GLY A 158 -7.88 2.76 -8.91
CA GLY A 158 -6.43 2.51 -8.89
C GLY A 158 -5.91 1.99 -10.22
N ILE A 159 -6.61 1.04 -10.86
CA ILE A 159 -6.24 0.52 -12.19
C ILE A 159 -6.44 1.58 -13.27
N ALA A 160 -7.53 2.36 -13.20
CA ALA A 160 -7.80 3.44 -14.14
C ALA A 160 -6.69 4.49 -14.11
N ALA A 161 -6.23 4.88 -12.91
CA ALA A 161 -5.11 5.81 -12.74
C ALA A 161 -3.81 5.26 -13.34
N ALA A 162 -3.49 3.98 -13.11
CA ALA A 162 -2.35 3.32 -13.74
C ALA A 162 -2.50 3.28 -15.27
N GLY A 163 -3.71 2.98 -15.74
CA GLY A 163 -4.02 2.91 -17.16
C GLY A 163 -3.84 4.23 -17.90
N LEU A 164 -4.11 5.36 -17.25
CA LEU A 164 -3.82 6.69 -17.80
C LEU A 164 -2.32 6.93 -17.97
N ILE A 165 -1.51 6.52 -16.97
CA ILE A 165 -0.05 6.68 -17.00
C ILE A 165 0.57 5.76 -18.05
N LEU A 166 0.06 4.51 -18.17
CA LEU A 166 0.56 3.50 -19.10
C LEU A 166 -0.07 3.59 -20.48
N SER A 167 -1.03 4.52 -20.70
CA SER A 167 -1.80 4.66 -21.95
C SER A 167 -2.48 3.36 -22.37
N LEU A 168 -3.06 2.60 -21.42
CA LEU A 168 -3.72 1.34 -21.70
C LEU A 168 -5.04 1.58 -22.48
N PRO A 169 -5.38 0.71 -23.48
CA PRO A 169 -6.61 0.81 -24.23
C PRO A 169 -7.85 0.73 -23.31
N PRO A 170 -8.81 1.67 -23.40
CA PRO A 170 -9.91 1.79 -22.42
C PRO A 170 -10.80 0.54 -22.34
N ALA A 171 -11.12 -0.08 -23.48
CA ALA A 171 -12.03 -1.23 -23.52
C ALA A 171 -11.46 -2.45 -22.77
N GLN A 172 -10.21 -2.80 -23.05
CA GLN A 172 -9.53 -3.94 -22.39
C GLN A 172 -9.21 -3.63 -20.93
N ARG A 173 -8.91 -2.35 -20.62
CA ARG A 173 -8.68 -1.92 -19.24
C ARG A 173 -9.90 -2.16 -18.35
N VAL A 174 -11.10 -1.83 -18.81
CA VAL A 174 -12.33 -2.07 -18.04
C VAL A 174 -12.53 -3.57 -17.78
N SER A 175 -12.32 -4.42 -18.79
CA SER A 175 -12.41 -5.87 -18.61
C SER A 175 -11.35 -6.40 -17.61
N TYR A 176 -10.13 -5.88 -17.70
CA TYR A 176 -9.04 -6.20 -16.78
C TYR A 176 -9.35 -5.75 -15.33
N GLU A 177 -9.93 -4.56 -15.16
CA GLU A 177 -10.35 -4.03 -13.84
C GLU A 177 -11.33 -4.97 -13.14
N TRP A 178 -12.37 -5.40 -13.85
CA TRP A 178 -13.39 -6.29 -13.29
C TRP A 178 -12.88 -7.71 -13.07
N LEU A 179 -12.09 -8.24 -14.00
CA LEU A 179 -11.54 -9.59 -13.87
C LEU A 179 -10.59 -9.67 -12.68
N THR A 180 -9.66 -8.72 -12.56
CA THR A 180 -8.71 -8.72 -11.46
C THR A 180 -9.40 -8.53 -10.11
N TRP A 181 -10.43 -7.67 -10.03
CA TRP A 181 -11.23 -7.53 -8.83
C TRP A 181 -11.97 -8.84 -8.48
N ALA A 182 -12.64 -9.45 -9.44
CA ALA A 182 -13.41 -10.68 -9.23
C ALA A 182 -12.54 -11.87 -8.80
N MET A 183 -11.32 -11.94 -9.30
CA MET A 183 -10.38 -13.02 -8.95
C MET A 183 -9.61 -12.77 -7.66
N ASN A 184 -9.53 -11.51 -7.19
CA ASN A 184 -8.81 -11.15 -5.97
C ASN A 184 -9.74 -11.02 -4.75
N VAL A 185 -10.81 -10.23 -4.87
CA VAL A 185 -11.60 -9.81 -3.69
C VAL A 185 -12.64 -10.86 -3.24
N PRO A 186 -13.54 -11.38 -4.11
CA PRO A 186 -14.53 -12.36 -3.68
C PRO A 186 -13.95 -13.64 -3.07
N PRO A 187 -12.87 -14.25 -3.60
CA PRO A 187 -12.29 -15.44 -2.97
C PRO A 187 -11.81 -15.19 -1.53
N VAL A 188 -11.19 -14.03 -1.27
CA VAL A 188 -10.75 -13.67 0.09
C VAL A 188 -11.95 -13.52 1.04
N ILE A 189 -13.05 -12.94 0.57
CA ILE A 189 -14.28 -12.80 1.36
C ILE A 189 -14.86 -14.19 1.67
N VAL A 190 -14.94 -15.07 0.67
CA VAL A 190 -15.48 -16.44 0.84
C VAL A 190 -14.62 -17.22 1.85
N VAL A 191 -13.30 -17.22 1.68
CA VAL A 191 -12.37 -17.89 2.61
C VAL A 191 -12.52 -17.32 4.03
N GLY A 192 -12.63 -15.99 4.16
CA GLY A 192 -12.85 -15.34 5.45
C GLY A 192 -14.13 -15.83 6.15
N PHE A 193 -15.24 -15.96 5.42
CA PHE A 193 -16.49 -16.51 5.96
C PHE A 193 -16.37 -17.99 6.34
N VAL A 194 -15.70 -18.79 5.53
CA VAL A 194 -15.44 -20.21 5.83
C VAL A 194 -14.63 -20.36 7.12
N CYS A 195 -13.57 -19.56 7.28
CA CYS A 195 -12.78 -19.56 8.51
C CYS A 195 -13.60 -19.16 9.74
N LEU A 196 -14.42 -18.11 9.63
CA LEU A 196 -15.31 -17.70 10.73
C LEU A 196 -16.30 -18.81 11.11
N TRP A 197 -16.85 -19.52 10.12
CA TRP A 197 -17.74 -20.63 10.37
C TRP A 197 -17.02 -21.80 11.04
N TRP A 198 -15.82 -22.14 10.61
CA TRP A 198 -15.01 -23.21 11.24
C TRP A 198 -14.65 -22.89 12.70
N GLU A 199 -14.36 -21.65 13.01
CA GLU A 199 -14.06 -21.22 14.38
C GLU A 199 -15.30 -21.08 15.26
N GLY A 200 -16.52 -21.29 14.71
CA GLY A 200 -17.79 -21.15 15.45
C GLY A 200 -18.09 -19.71 15.89
N LEU A 201 -17.39 -18.73 15.32
CA LEU A 201 -17.58 -17.32 15.65
C LEU A 201 -18.75 -16.75 14.86
N SER A 202 -19.74 -16.19 15.57
CA SER A 202 -20.83 -15.45 14.93
C SER A 202 -20.45 -13.98 14.75
N LEU A 203 -20.91 -13.37 13.64
CA LEU A 203 -20.74 -11.93 13.39
C LEU A 203 -21.30 -11.06 14.54
N GLY A 204 -22.32 -11.55 15.26
CA GLY A 204 -22.87 -10.90 16.44
C GLY A 204 -21.92 -10.86 17.63
N GLN A 205 -21.09 -11.90 17.79
CA GLN A 205 -20.06 -11.95 18.84
C GLN A 205 -18.90 -10.98 18.53
N LEU A 206 -18.44 -10.94 17.27
CA LEU A 206 -17.41 -9.99 16.83
C LEU A 206 -17.84 -8.54 17.04
N ARG A 207 -19.12 -8.21 16.73
CA ARG A 207 -19.66 -6.87 16.95
C ARG A 207 -19.71 -6.50 18.44
N LYS A 208 -20.06 -7.46 19.32
CA LYS A 208 -20.07 -7.22 20.77
C LYS A 208 -18.67 -7.00 21.34
N THR A 209 -17.66 -7.71 20.84
CA THR A 209 -16.26 -7.52 21.27
C THR A 209 -15.74 -6.15 20.82
N ALA A 210 -15.96 -5.78 19.57
CA ALA A 210 -15.57 -4.47 19.03
C ALA A 210 -16.23 -3.28 19.77
N SER A 211 -17.49 -3.44 20.22
CA SER A 211 -18.18 -2.40 20.98
C SER A 211 -17.77 -2.32 22.47
N ARG A 212 -16.98 -3.27 22.97
CA ARG A 212 -16.42 -3.24 24.34
C ARG A 212 -15.02 -2.60 24.40
N GLU A 213 -14.34 -2.51 23.26
CA GLU A 213 -12.99 -1.94 23.13
C GLU A 213 -13.00 -0.48 22.63
N ALA A 214 -14.16 0.02 22.18
CA ALA A 214 -14.38 1.41 21.75
C ALA A 214 -14.91 2.27 22.90
#